data_c4063fe71c4d18a50fbfbc550994b728
#
_entry.id   c4063fe71c4d18a50fbfbc550994b728
#
_cell.length_a   1.000
_cell.length_b   1.000
_cell.length_c   1.000
_cell.angle_alpha   90.00
_cell.angle_beta   90.00
_cell.angle_gamma   90.00
#
_symmetry.space_group_name_H-M   'P 1'
#
loop_
_entity.id
_entity.type
_entity.pdbx_description
1 polymer ?
#
loop_
_entity_poly.entity_id
_entity_poly.type
_entity_poly.pdbx_seq_one_letter_code
_entity_poly.pdbx_strand_id
1 'polypeptide(L)'
;ALKTLRLNLVNGGGDAYNKGDYADALKYFGLFVDVLNEPMFADDDELKADTLNALYACYATLAANMLKDNQAVIKYGNIGKNHKEEGYRALMCLAETYGQKEGGDSAKWLEVIKEGTELFPKQEYFVGNIMDYYIQKGMVDEGLAQINKLLATSETPYYLYVKGILLYEKKQYDDAVAIFNKIISNNGDLVAEAYSKIGDCYFFPAQIIVEENAKL
;
A
#
# COMPACT_ATOMS: atom_id res chain seq x y z
N ALA A 1 -34.90 5.64 15.21
CA ALA A 1 -34.31 6.93 15.68
C ALA A 1 -32.78 6.91 15.68
N LEU A 2 -32.12 5.94 16.39
CA LEU A 2 -30.64 5.90 16.45
C LEU A 2 -29.97 5.60 15.10
N LYS A 3 -30.54 4.72 14.26
CA LYS A 3 -30.05 4.48 12.88
C LYS A 3 -30.05 5.76 12.04
N THR A 4 -31.06 6.61 12.21
CA THR A 4 -31.15 7.90 11.50
C THR A 4 -30.13 8.92 12.02
N LEU A 5 -29.84 8.91 13.33
CA LEU A 5 -28.82 9.78 13.92
C LEU A 5 -27.41 9.45 13.43
N ARG A 6 -27.08 8.18 13.14
CA ARG A 6 -25.79 7.79 12.54
C ARG A 6 -25.54 8.52 11.20
N LEU A 7 -26.56 8.69 10.36
CA LEU A 7 -26.42 9.40 9.09
C LEU A 7 -26.05 10.87 9.25
N ASN A 8 -26.51 11.52 10.33
CA ASN A 8 -26.13 12.90 10.62
C ASN A 8 -24.64 13.01 11.01
N LEU A 9 -24.09 11.98 11.67
CA LEU A 9 -22.65 11.91 11.98
C LEU A 9 -21.81 11.86 10.68
N VAL A 10 -22.28 11.13 9.67
CA VAL A 10 -21.62 11.03 8.37
C VAL A 10 -21.53 12.40 7.69
N ASN A 11 -22.67 13.13 7.63
CA ASN A 11 -22.69 14.45 7.00
C ASN A 11 -21.79 15.43 7.76
N GLY A 12 -21.87 15.44 9.10
CA GLY A 12 -21.01 16.29 9.93
C GLY A 12 -19.52 15.97 9.75
N GLY A 13 -19.17 14.67 9.68
CA GLY A 13 -17.81 14.22 9.44
C GLY A 13 -17.28 14.62 8.06
N GLY A 14 -18.10 14.47 7.03
CA GLY A 14 -17.76 14.90 5.66
C GLY A 14 -17.54 16.41 5.55
N ASP A 15 -18.44 17.19 6.14
CA ASP A 15 -18.33 18.66 6.15
C ASP A 15 -17.08 19.12 6.89
N ALA A 16 -16.78 18.53 8.05
CA ALA A 16 -15.58 18.82 8.82
C ALA A 16 -14.30 18.45 8.05
N TYR A 17 -14.27 17.27 7.46
CA TYR A 17 -13.12 16.80 6.67
C TYR A 17 -12.83 17.74 5.49
N ASN A 18 -13.86 18.13 4.74
CA ASN A 18 -13.75 19.04 3.60
C ASN A 18 -13.27 20.45 3.99
N LYS A 19 -13.53 20.87 5.23
CA LYS A 19 -13.04 22.14 5.80
C LYS A 19 -11.63 22.03 6.37
N GLY A 20 -11.04 20.83 6.40
CA GLY A 20 -9.76 20.59 7.05
C GLY A 20 -9.84 20.47 8.58
N ASP A 21 -11.03 20.41 9.15
CA ASP A 21 -11.24 20.16 10.58
C ASP A 21 -11.21 18.65 10.85
N TYR A 22 -9.98 18.11 10.86
CA TYR A 22 -9.77 16.68 11.03
C TYR A 22 -10.11 16.18 12.44
N ALA A 23 -10.10 17.06 13.44
CA ALA A 23 -10.48 16.69 14.81
C ALA A 23 -11.99 16.40 14.91
N ASP A 24 -12.83 17.28 14.39
CA ASP A 24 -14.25 17.03 14.33
C ASP A 24 -14.60 15.91 13.34
N ALA A 25 -13.90 15.81 12.20
CA ALA A 25 -14.06 14.68 11.26
C ALA A 25 -13.80 13.33 11.95
N LEU A 26 -12.68 13.19 12.66
CA LEU A 26 -12.34 12.00 13.43
C LEU A 26 -13.42 11.69 14.50
N LYS A 27 -13.88 12.70 15.20
CA LYS A 27 -14.92 12.56 16.21
C LYS A 27 -16.23 12.02 15.61
N TYR A 28 -16.71 12.62 14.52
CA TYR A 28 -17.96 12.22 13.90
C TYR A 28 -17.89 10.84 13.26
N PHE A 29 -16.86 10.57 12.45
CA PHE A 29 -16.69 9.24 11.85
C PHE A 29 -16.40 8.17 12.91
N GLY A 30 -15.58 8.49 13.91
CA GLY A 30 -15.31 7.60 15.04
C GLY A 30 -16.56 7.24 15.81
N LEU A 31 -17.41 8.20 16.14
CA LEU A 31 -18.70 7.94 16.79
C LEU A 31 -19.61 7.07 15.92
N PHE A 32 -19.62 7.27 14.59
CA PHE A 32 -20.39 6.42 13.67
C PHE A 32 -19.96 4.95 13.79
N VAL A 33 -18.66 4.70 13.87
CA VAL A 33 -18.09 3.36 13.98
C VAL A 33 -18.31 2.80 15.39
N ASP A 34 -18.02 3.58 16.42
CA ASP A 34 -17.99 3.12 17.82
C ASP A 34 -19.37 2.77 18.35
N VAL A 35 -20.41 3.42 17.84
CA VAL A 35 -21.80 3.13 18.30
C VAL A 35 -22.21 1.67 18.12
N LEU A 36 -21.58 0.95 17.17
CA LEU A 36 -21.86 -0.47 16.98
C LEU A 36 -21.30 -1.36 18.11
N ASN A 37 -20.37 -0.85 18.89
CA ASN A 37 -19.80 -1.56 20.03
C ASN A 37 -20.64 -1.40 21.31
N GLU A 38 -21.69 -0.56 21.25
CA GLU A 38 -22.56 -0.38 22.39
C GLU A 38 -23.40 -1.64 22.64
N PRO A 39 -23.56 -2.08 23.90
CA PRO A 39 -24.26 -3.32 24.24
C PRO A 39 -25.69 -3.43 23.67
N MET A 40 -26.34 -2.29 23.48
CA MET A 40 -27.72 -2.24 22.95
C MET A 40 -27.79 -2.66 21.45
N PHE A 41 -26.68 -2.75 20.74
CA PHE A 41 -26.60 -3.19 19.35
C PHE A 41 -25.95 -4.57 19.20
N ALA A 42 -25.61 -5.24 20.32
CA ALA A 42 -24.91 -6.52 20.31
C ALA A 42 -25.63 -7.62 19.51
N ASP A 43 -26.96 -7.56 19.45
CA ASP A 43 -27.81 -8.53 18.75
C ASP A 43 -28.45 -7.97 17.46
N ASP A 44 -28.01 -6.78 16.98
CA ASP A 44 -28.53 -6.19 15.73
C ASP A 44 -27.70 -6.66 14.53
N ASP A 45 -28.11 -7.78 13.92
CA ASP A 45 -27.41 -8.39 12.79
C ASP A 45 -27.41 -7.49 11.53
N GLU A 46 -28.42 -6.63 11.37
CA GLU A 46 -28.48 -5.69 10.26
C GLU A 46 -27.38 -4.62 10.37
N LEU A 47 -27.13 -4.13 11.58
CA LEU A 47 -26.05 -3.18 11.84
C LEU A 47 -24.65 -3.82 11.74
N LYS A 48 -24.51 -5.08 12.15
CA LYS A 48 -23.25 -5.83 12.00
C LYS A 48 -22.90 -6.08 10.54
N ALA A 49 -23.90 -6.28 9.69
CA ALA A 49 -23.73 -6.46 8.24
C ALA A 49 -23.55 -5.12 7.48
N ASP A 50 -23.57 -3.97 8.17
CA ASP A 50 -23.49 -2.66 7.55
C ASP A 50 -22.07 -2.39 6.98
N THR A 51 -21.97 -2.47 5.66
CA THR A 51 -20.71 -2.20 4.95
C THR A 51 -20.22 -0.75 5.10
N LEU A 52 -21.10 0.18 5.46
CA LEU A 52 -20.76 1.58 5.73
C LEU A 52 -19.85 1.72 6.94
N ASN A 53 -19.89 0.77 7.87
CA ASN A 53 -19.03 0.79 9.04
C ASN A 53 -17.54 0.76 8.65
N ALA A 54 -17.16 -0.13 7.75
CA ALA A 54 -15.79 -0.19 7.24
C ALA A 54 -15.41 1.06 6.44
N LEU A 55 -16.35 1.62 5.65
CA LEU A 55 -16.12 2.85 4.89
C LEU A 55 -15.81 4.03 5.81
N TYR A 56 -16.65 4.26 6.83
CA TYR A 56 -16.45 5.39 7.74
C TYR A 56 -15.30 5.18 8.71
N ALA A 57 -14.93 3.94 9.00
CA ALA A 57 -13.67 3.63 9.66
C ALA A 57 -12.45 4.01 8.79
N CYS A 58 -12.50 3.84 7.46
CA CYS A 58 -11.48 4.39 6.57
C CYS A 58 -11.37 5.91 6.72
N TYR A 59 -12.49 6.64 6.68
CA TYR A 59 -12.45 8.10 6.80
C TYR A 59 -12.00 8.56 8.19
N ALA A 60 -12.37 7.86 9.25
CA ALA A 60 -11.84 8.09 10.60
C ALA A 60 -10.32 7.88 10.63
N THR A 61 -9.81 6.84 9.97
CA THR A 61 -8.38 6.56 9.86
C THR A 61 -7.65 7.68 9.13
N LEU A 62 -8.20 8.16 8.01
CA LEU A 62 -7.60 9.27 7.26
C LEU A 62 -7.55 10.55 8.10
N ALA A 63 -8.62 10.89 8.80
CA ALA A 63 -8.65 12.05 9.70
C ALA A 63 -7.63 11.91 10.84
N ALA A 64 -7.53 10.70 11.46
CA ALA A 64 -6.54 10.39 12.47
C ALA A 64 -5.10 10.53 11.96
N ASN A 65 -4.83 10.07 10.74
CA ASN A 65 -3.52 10.18 10.10
C ASN A 65 -3.11 11.65 9.89
N MET A 66 -4.04 12.50 9.47
CA MET A 66 -3.80 13.94 9.34
C MET A 66 -3.48 14.61 10.68
N LEU A 67 -4.02 14.10 11.79
CA LEU A 67 -3.74 14.55 13.15
C LEU A 67 -2.49 13.92 13.76
N LYS A 68 -1.89 12.92 13.10
CA LYS A 68 -0.81 12.07 13.63
C LYS A 68 -1.20 11.33 14.92
N ASP A 69 -2.47 11.01 15.05
CA ASP A 69 -3.00 10.19 16.14
C ASP A 69 -2.86 8.71 15.80
N ASN A 70 -1.67 8.16 16.09
CA ASN A 70 -1.34 6.77 15.81
C ASN A 70 -2.28 5.76 16.49
N GLN A 71 -2.82 6.08 17.66
CA GLN A 71 -3.75 5.19 18.36
C GLN A 71 -5.09 5.10 17.62
N ALA A 72 -5.61 6.24 17.20
CA ALA A 72 -6.84 6.29 16.40
C ALA A 72 -6.62 5.66 15.00
N VAL A 73 -5.47 5.87 14.35
CA VAL A 73 -5.12 5.19 13.09
C VAL A 73 -5.17 3.68 13.27
N ILE A 74 -4.55 3.13 14.31
CA ILE A 74 -4.55 1.68 14.57
C ILE A 74 -5.97 1.18 14.87
N LYS A 75 -6.72 1.90 15.70
CA LYS A 75 -8.08 1.52 16.08
C LYS A 75 -9.01 1.42 14.87
N TYR A 76 -9.13 2.50 14.12
CA TYR A 76 -10.07 2.58 13.01
C TYR A 76 -9.54 1.94 11.73
N GLY A 77 -8.22 1.96 11.51
CA GLY A 77 -7.58 1.35 10.36
C GLY A 77 -7.80 -0.16 10.28
N ASN A 78 -7.75 -0.86 11.42
CA ASN A 78 -8.05 -2.29 11.48
C ASN A 78 -9.50 -2.66 11.13
N ILE A 79 -10.43 -1.72 11.25
CA ILE A 79 -11.81 -1.88 10.79
C ILE A 79 -11.92 -1.46 9.32
N GLY A 80 -11.37 -0.29 8.98
CA GLY A 80 -11.47 0.33 7.67
C GLY A 80 -10.83 -0.49 6.54
N LYS A 81 -9.74 -1.21 6.83
CA LYS A 81 -9.06 -2.07 5.86
C LYS A 81 -9.96 -3.13 5.20
N ASN A 82 -11.08 -3.48 5.84
CA ASN A 82 -12.04 -4.45 5.33
C ASN A 82 -13.00 -3.88 4.27
N HIS A 83 -12.96 -2.57 3.99
CA HIS A 83 -13.77 -1.99 2.92
C HIS A 83 -13.18 -2.35 1.55
N LYS A 84 -14.00 -2.92 0.66
CA LYS A 84 -13.54 -3.52 -0.61
C LYS A 84 -12.84 -2.54 -1.56
N GLU A 85 -13.29 -1.29 -1.62
CA GLU A 85 -12.77 -0.28 -2.54
C GLU A 85 -11.80 0.69 -1.87
N GLU A 86 -12.10 1.14 -0.65
CA GLU A 86 -11.34 2.19 0.04
C GLU A 86 -10.38 1.65 1.11
N GLY A 87 -10.45 0.35 1.43
CA GLY A 87 -9.65 -0.26 2.51
C GLY A 87 -8.14 -0.11 2.32
N TYR A 88 -7.68 0.02 1.07
CA TYR A 88 -6.27 0.28 0.78
C TYR A 88 -5.74 1.56 1.46
N ARG A 89 -6.58 2.60 1.59
CA ARG A 89 -6.19 3.86 2.26
C ARG A 89 -5.95 3.65 3.75
N ALA A 90 -6.80 2.86 4.40
CA ALA A 90 -6.61 2.50 5.79
C ALA A 90 -5.34 1.67 6.00
N LEU A 91 -5.07 0.70 5.11
CA LEU A 91 -3.82 -0.07 5.14
C LEU A 91 -2.58 0.81 4.91
N MET A 92 -2.64 1.81 4.01
CA MET A 92 -1.54 2.76 3.82
C MET A 92 -1.25 3.56 5.10
N CYS A 93 -2.28 4.08 5.77
CA CYS A 93 -2.12 4.79 7.05
C CYS A 93 -1.55 3.88 8.15
N LEU A 94 -2.00 2.62 8.22
CA LEU A 94 -1.44 1.60 9.14
C LEU A 94 0.03 1.34 8.84
N ALA A 95 0.39 1.18 7.55
CA ALA A 95 1.77 0.98 7.13
C ALA A 95 2.66 2.19 7.48
N GLU A 96 2.18 3.41 7.24
CA GLU A 96 2.89 4.63 7.64
C GLU A 96 3.10 4.67 9.16
N THR A 97 2.09 4.31 9.94
CA THR A 97 2.15 4.31 11.41
C THR A 97 3.15 3.27 11.93
N TYR A 98 3.09 2.05 11.42
CA TYR A 98 4.02 0.99 11.84
C TYR A 98 5.42 1.12 11.26
N GLY A 99 5.58 1.81 10.14
CA GLY A 99 6.87 2.07 9.49
C GLY A 99 7.67 3.24 10.09
N GLN A 100 7.16 3.94 11.11
CA GLN A 100 7.86 5.06 11.75
C GLN A 100 9.19 4.62 12.37
N LYS A 101 10.22 5.48 12.28
CA LYS A 101 11.54 5.18 12.85
C LYS A 101 11.50 5.07 14.38
N GLU A 102 10.68 5.91 15.03
CA GLU A 102 10.48 5.91 16.48
C GLU A 102 9.07 5.41 16.79
N GLY A 103 8.97 4.40 17.62
CA GLY A 103 7.70 3.80 18.03
C GLY A 103 7.02 2.93 16.98
N GLY A 104 7.67 2.66 15.84
CA GLY A 104 7.16 1.76 14.81
C GLY A 104 7.31 0.28 15.17
N ASP A 105 6.61 -0.58 14.41
CA ASP A 105 6.64 -2.04 14.54
C ASP A 105 6.85 -2.64 13.15
N SER A 106 8.11 -3.00 12.86
CA SER A 106 8.49 -3.51 11.55
C SER A 106 7.84 -4.85 11.19
N ALA A 107 7.46 -5.66 12.19
CA ALA A 107 6.74 -6.91 11.96
C ALA A 107 5.31 -6.63 11.51
N LYS A 108 4.60 -5.75 12.22
CA LYS A 108 3.26 -5.32 11.82
C LYS A 108 3.25 -4.53 10.51
N TRP A 109 4.28 -3.71 10.27
CA TRP A 109 4.44 -3.05 8.98
C TRP A 109 4.47 -4.06 7.84
N LEU A 110 5.28 -5.12 7.97
CA LEU A 110 5.39 -6.16 6.95
C LEU A 110 4.07 -6.94 6.77
N GLU A 111 3.35 -7.23 7.87
CA GLU A 111 2.02 -7.85 7.79
C GLU A 111 1.04 -7.00 7.00
N VAL A 112 0.97 -5.70 7.31
CA VAL A 112 0.08 -4.74 6.62
C VAL A 112 0.44 -4.60 5.13
N ILE A 113 1.74 -4.54 4.80
CA ILE A 113 2.18 -4.48 3.39
C ILE A 113 1.81 -5.75 2.63
N LYS A 114 2.01 -6.92 3.23
CA LYS A 114 1.59 -8.20 2.63
C LYS A 114 0.07 -8.26 2.41
N GLU A 115 -0.70 -7.90 3.43
CA GLU A 115 -2.17 -7.85 3.36
C GLU A 115 -2.63 -6.89 2.25
N GLY A 116 -2.01 -5.71 2.15
CA GLY A 116 -2.28 -4.73 1.10
C GLY A 116 -1.97 -5.25 -0.30
N THR A 117 -0.86 -5.99 -0.46
CA THR A 117 -0.49 -6.60 -1.74
C THR A 117 -1.48 -7.69 -2.17
N GLU A 118 -2.05 -8.43 -1.23
CA GLU A 118 -3.03 -9.50 -1.51
C GLU A 118 -4.43 -8.94 -1.80
N LEU A 119 -4.92 -8.02 -0.96
CA LEU A 119 -6.27 -7.47 -1.08
C LEU A 119 -6.41 -6.42 -2.18
N PHE A 120 -5.36 -5.64 -2.40
CA PHE A 120 -5.33 -4.52 -3.34
C PHE A 120 -4.12 -4.60 -4.29
N PRO A 121 -4.03 -5.66 -5.10
CA PRO A 121 -2.85 -5.90 -5.95
C PRO A 121 -2.61 -4.80 -7.00
N LYS A 122 -3.63 -3.99 -7.32
CA LYS A 122 -3.51 -2.85 -8.24
C LYS A 122 -2.90 -1.60 -7.58
N GLN A 123 -2.74 -1.59 -6.27
CA GLN A 123 -2.14 -0.46 -5.55
C GLN A 123 -0.62 -0.62 -5.53
N GLU A 124 0.06 0.14 -6.38
CA GLU A 124 1.51 0.12 -6.55
C GLU A 124 2.28 0.35 -5.25
N TYR A 125 1.71 1.12 -4.33
CA TYR A 125 2.29 1.38 -3.02
C TYR A 125 2.68 0.08 -2.29
N PHE A 126 1.78 -0.90 -2.20
CA PHE A 126 2.07 -2.15 -1.48
C PHE A 126 3.06 -3.01 -2.24
N VAL A 127 2.91 -3.10 -3.56
CA VAL A 127 3.82 -3.88 -4.41
C VAL A 127 5.23 -3.31 -4.34
N GLY A 128 5.41 -2.00 -4.44
CA GLY A 128 6.70 -1.35 -4.30
C GLY A 128 7.36 -1.64 -2.96
N ASN A 129 6.63 -1.38 -1.87
CA ASN A 129 7.17 -1.58 -0.52
C ASN A 129 7.58 -3.03 -0.22
N ILE A 130 6.79 -4.02 -0.66
CA ILE A 130 7.15 -5.42 -0.44
C ILE A 130 8.37 -5.85 -1.27
N MET A 131 8.51 -5.32 -2.49
CA MET A 131 9.65 -5.62 -3.34
C MET A 131 10.93 -4.96 -2.81
N ASP A 132 10.85 -3.72 -2.35
CA ASP A 132 11.97 -3.04 -1.68
C ASP A 132 12.42 -3.82 -0.42
N TYR A 133 11.46 -4.33 0.35
CA TYR A 133 11.77 -5.20 1.48
C TYR A 133 12.52 -6.46 1.06
N TYR A 134 12.08 -7.15 0.02
CA TYR A 134 12.77 -8.35 -0.48
C TYR A 134 14.18 -8.04 -0.98
N ILE A 135 14.37 -6.94 -1.71
CA ILE A 135 15.69 -6.49 -2.18
C ILE A 135 16.62 -6.20 -0.98
N GLN A 136 16.17 -5.41 -0.01
CA GLN A 136 16.96 -5.05 1.18
C GLN A 136 17.34 -6.26 2.03
N LYS A 137 16.52 -7.31 2.04
CA LYS A 137 16.80 -8.57 2.76
C LYS A 137 17.58 -9.60 1.94
N GLY A 138 17.91 -9.30 0.68
CA GLY A 138 18.53 -10.25 -0.23
C GLY A 138 17.62 -11.41 -0.66
N MET A 139 16.30 -11.25 -0.49
CA MET A 139 15.28 -12.26 -0.80
C MET A 139 14.72 -12.00 -2.22
N VAL A 140 15.63 -11.83 -3.20
CA VAL A 140 15.24 -11.44 -4.56
C VAL A 140 14.44 -12.53 -5.27
N ASP A 141 14.70 -13.80 -4.96
CA ASP A 141 13.97 -14.93 -5.56
C ASP A 141 12.52 -14.98 -5.09
N GLU A 142 12.25 -14.67 -3.82
CA GLU A 142 10.90 -14.54 -3.27
C GLU A 142 10.16 -13.36 -3.92
N GLY A 143 10.86 -12.25 -4.11
CA GLY A 143 10.34 -11.09 -4.84
C GLY A 143 9.97 -11.45 -6.28
N LEU A 144 10.83 -12.18 -7.00
CA LEU A 144 10.54 -12.67 -8.35
C LEU A 144 9.35 -13.64 -8.39
N ALA A 145 9.25 -14.54 -7.42
CA ALA A 145 8.09 -15.42 -7.33
C ALA A 145 6.78 -14.66 -7.12
N GLN A 146 6.80 -13.63 -6.26
CA GLN A 146 5.62 -12.80 -5.99
C GLN A 146 5.23 -11.97 -7.20
N ILE A 147 6.16 -11.25 -7.83
CA ILE A 147 5.85 -10.42 -9.00
C ILE A 147 5.36 -11.25 -10.20
N ASN A 148 5.87 -12.48 -10.37
CA ASN A 148 5.38 -13.37 -11.41
C ASN A 148 3.93 -13.82 -11.18
N LYS A 149 3.49 -13.99 -9.92
CA LYS A 149 2.07 -14.25 -9.61
C LYS A 149 1.20 -13.06 -9.97
N LEU A 150 1.64 -11.83 -9.67
CA LEU A 150 0.90 -10.62 -10.03
C LEU A 150 0.81 -10.46 -11.55
N LEU A 151 1.90 -10.67 -12.28
CA LEU A 151 1.95 -10.63 -13.74
C LEU A 151 1.05 -11.68 -14.41
N ALA A 152 0.84 -12.84 -13.78
CA ALA A 152 -0.08 -13.86 -14.28
C ALA A 152 -1.55 -13.43 -14.19
N THR A 153 -1.89 -12.49 -13.31
CA THR A 153 -3.26 -11.96 -13.15
C THR A 153 -3.47 -10.66 -13.92
N SER A 154 -2.46 -9.82 -14.03
CA SER A 154 -2.53 -8.54 -14.71
C SER A 154 -1.13 -8.09 -15.13
N GLU A 155 -0.90 -7.96 -16.43
CA GLU A 155 0.35 -7.44 -16.94
C GLU A 155 0.26 -5.91 -17.06
N THR A 156 0.90 -5.21 -16.12
CA THR A 156 1.01 -3.75 -16.14
C THR A 156 2.46 -3.31 -16.39
N PRO A 157 2.69 -2.11 -16.98
CA PRO A 157 4.05 -1.55 -17.12
C PRO A 157 4.79 -1.50 -15.78
N TYR A 158 4.09 -1.18 -14.69
CA TYR A 158 4.66 -1.12 -13.35
C TYR A 158 5.17 -2.49 -12.87
N TYR A 159 4.38 -3.57 -13.04
CA TYR A 159 4.82 -4.92 -12.64
C TYR A 159 5.99 -5.43 -13.48
N LEU A 160 5.99 -5.11 -14.78
CA LEU A 160 7.13 -5.42 -15.63
C LEU A 160 8.37 -4.65 -15.16
N TYR A 161 8.24 -3.36 -14.83
CA TYR A 161 9.33 -2.55 -14.33
C TYR A 161 9.91 -3.12 -13.03
N VAL A 162 9.07 -3.45 -12.06
CA VAL A 162 9.48 -4.09 -10.81
C VAL A 162 10.19 -5.42 -11.07
N LYS A 163 9.70 -6.25 -11.99
CA LYS A 163 10.38 -7.49 -12.38
C LYS A 163 11.75 -7.22 -12.97
N GLY A 164 11.87 -6.23 -13.83
CA GLY A 164 13.15 -5.81 -14.41
C GLY A 164 14.16 -5.39 -13.34
N ILE A 165 13.72 -4.63 -12.32
CA ILE A 165 14.56 -4.25 -11.16
C ILE A 165 15.02 -5.49 -10.39
N LEU A 166 14.15 -6.42 -10.08
CA LEU A 166 14.51 -7.64 -9.36
C LEU A 166 15.52 -8.50 -10.13
N LEU A 167 15.36 -8.61 -11.46
CA LEU A 167 16.33 -9.29 -12.32
C LEU A 167 17.68 -8.56 -12.34
N TYR A 168 17.68 -7.23 -12.39
CA TYR A 168 18.88 -6.41 -12.29
C TYR A 168 19.61 -6.65 -10.95
N GLU A 169 18.91 -6.63 -9.82
CA GLU A 169 19.47 -6.92 -8.48
C GLU A 169 20.07 -8.34 -8.41
N LYS A 170 19.47 -9.28 -9.12
CA LYS A 170 19.98 -10.64 -9.28
C LYS A 170 21.17 -10.77 -10.25
N LYS A 171 21.58 -9.64 -10.87
CA LYS A 171 22.62 -9.56 -11.93
C LYS A 171 22.28 -10.33 -13.21
N GLN A 172 20.99 -10.61 -13.44
CA GLN A 172 20.47 -11.19 -14.67
C GLN A 172 20.19 -10.04 -15.68
N TYR A 173 21.24 -9.36 -16.10
CA TYR A 173 21.15 -8.11 -16.86
C TYR A 173 20.46 -8.29 -18.21
N ASP A 174 20.74 -9.36 -18.94
CA ASP A 174 20.12 -9.64 -20.24
C ASP A 174 18.60 -9.86 -20.11
N ASP A 175 18.18 -10.61 -19.08
CA ASP A 175 16.78 -10.83 -18.79
C ASP A 175 16.09 -9.52 -18.37
N ALA A 176 16.76 -8.68 -17.57
CA ALA A 176 16.26 -7.37 -17.17
C ALA A 176 16.05 -6.46 -18.39
N VAL A 177 17.05 -6.41 -19.32
CA VAL A 177 16.95 -5.66 -20.58
C VAL A 177 15.77 -6.15 -21.42
N ALA A 178 15.54 -7.46 -21.53
CA ALA A 178 14.41 -8.01 -22.26
C ALA A 178 13.06 -7.54 -21.67
N ILE A 179 12.94 -7.49 -20.34
CA ILE A 179 11.73 -7.00 -19.67
C ILE A 179 11.53 -5.50 -19.88
N PHE A 180 12.60 -4.67 -19.75
CA PHE A 180 12.50 -3.23 -19.98
C PHE A 180 12.17 -2.91 -21.45
N ASN A 181 12.71 -3.66 -22.42
CA ASN A 181 12.34 -3.52 -23.81
C ASN A 181 10.86 -3.83 -24.08
N LYS A 182 10.25 -4.73 -23.33
CA LYS A 182 8.81 -5.01 -23.41
C LYS A 182 7.99 -3.78 -22.98
N ILE A 183 8.42 -3.05 -21.94
CA ILE A 183 7.77 -1.78 -21.53
C ILE A 183 7.88 -0.75 -22.65
N ILE A 184 9.07 -0.58 -23.25
CA ILE A 184 9.31 0.37 -24.35
C ILE A 184 8.44 0.05 -25.56
N SER A 185 8.32 -1.24 -25.92
CA SER A 185 7.52 -1.66 -27.06
C SER A 185 6.02 -1.37 -26.90
N ASN A 186 5.53 -1.34 -25.68
CA ASN A 186 4.14 -1.00 -25.36
C ASN A 186 3.86 0.51 -25.41
N ASN A 187 4.91 1.35 -25.51
CA ASN A 187 4.86 2.81 -25.65
C ASN A 187 3.91 3.50 -24.66
N GLY A 188 3.89 3.02 -23.42
CA GLY A 188 3.06 3.54 -22.33
C GLY A 188 3.88 4.24 -21.24
N ASP A 189 3.39 4.13 -20.01
CA ASP A 189 4.08 4.65 -18.84
C ASP A 189 5.41 3.92 -18.58
N LEU A 190 6.35 4.59 -17.90
CA LEU A 190 7.67 4.08 -17.49
C LEU A 190 8.67 3.81 -18.64
N VAL A 191 8.44 4.32 -19.85
CA VAL A 191 9.37 4.18 -20.99
C VAL A 191 10.71 4.85 -20.71
N ALA A 192 10.70 6.06 -20.16
CA ALA A 192 11.92 6.79 -19.84
C ALA A 192 12.74 6.08 -18.73
N GLU A 193 12.06 5.59 -17.71
CA GLU A 193 12.65 4.81 -16.64
C GLU A 193 13.22 3.48 -17.15
N ALA A 194 12.53 2.82 -18.07
CA ALA A 194 13.00 1.59 -18.70
C ALA A 194 14.30 1.82 -19.51
N TYR A 195 14.38 2.91 -20.30
CA TYR A 195 15.62 3.27 -20.99
C TYR A 195 16.77 3.54 -20.03
N SER A 196 16.51 4.27 -18.93
CA SER A 196 17.51 4.53 -17.89
C SER A 196 18.04 3.22 -17.30
N LYS A 197 17.15 2.27 -16.97
CA LYS A 197 17.52 0.97 -16.40
C LYS A 197 18.26 0.06 -17.39
N ILE A 198 17.95 0.12 -18.67
CA ILE A 198 18.76 -0.55 -19.71
C ILE A 198 20.19 0.01 -19.72
N GLY A 199 20.33 1.33 -19.60
CA GLY A 199 21.65 1.97 -19.45
C GLY A 199 22.41 1.42 -18.24
N ASP A 200 21.77 1.30 -17.07
CA ASP A 200 22.36 0.72 -15.87
C ASP A 200 22.82 -0.73 -16.09
N CYS A 201 22.00 -1.54 -16.79
CA CYS A 201 22.31 -2.94 -17.09
C CYS A 201 23.58 -3.14 -17.92
N TYR A 202 23.94 -2.17 -18.76
CA TYR A 202 25.18 -2.22 -19.54
C TYR A 202 26.35 -1.54 -18.83
N PHE A 203 26.11 -0.43 -18.16
CA PHE A 203 27.14 0.40 -17.55
C PHE A 203 27.83 -0.30 -16.38
N PHE A 204 27.08 -0.79 -15.41
CA PHE A 204 27.64 -1.36 -14.18
C PHE A 204 28.45 -2.65 -14.42
N PRO A 205 28.01 -3.62 -15.23
CA PRO A 205 28.83 -4.76 -15.57
C PRO A 205 30.12 -4.39 -16.29
N ALA A 206 30.07 -3.42 -17.21
CA ALA A 206 31.27 -2.96 -17.90
C ALA A 206 32.28 -2.29 -16.96
N GLN A 207 31.80 -1.49 -16.00
CA GLN A 207 32.63 -0.86 -14.97
C GLN A 207 33.37 -1.91 -14.12
N ILE A 208 32.68 -2.96 -13.68
CA ILE A 208 33.28 -4.05 -12.91
C ILE A 208 34.43 -4.70 -13.68
N ILE A 209 34.23 -5.00 -14.97
CA ILE A 209 35.27 -5.60 -15.84
C ILE A 209 36.50 -4.68 -15.94
N VAL A 210 36.26 -3.36 -16.10
CA VAL A 210 37.36 -2.38 -16.17
C VAL A 210 38.13 -2.33 -14.85
N GLU A 211 37.45 -2.31 -13.72
CA GLU A 211 38.10 -2.27 -12.41
C GLU A 211 38.86 -3.57 -12.08
N GLU A 212 38.38 -4.72 -12.50
CA GLU A 212 39.06 -6.00 -12.34
C GLU A 212 40.34 -6.06 -13.20
N ASN A 213 40.25 -5.62 -14.46
CA ASN A 213 41.41 -5.57 -15.36
C ASN A 213 42.48 -4.54 -14.92
N ALA A 214 42.09 -3.49 -14.21
CA ALA A 214 43.04 -2.50 -13.69
C ALA A 214 43.83 -3.00 -12.45
N LYS A 215 43.45 -4.13 -11.87
CA LYS A 215 44.15 -4.75 -10.73
C LYS A 215 45.15 -5.83 -11.15
N LEU A 216 45.17 -6.21 -12.43
CA LEU A 216 46.10 -7.16 -13.04
C LEU A 216 47.32 -6.43 -13.57
#